data_99bb3163e9e61f6b656ee5d5ed624b11
#
_entry.id   99bb3163e9e61f6b656ee5d5ed624b11
#
_cell.length_a   1.000
_cell.length_b   1.000
_cell.length_c   1.000
_cell.angle_alpha   90.00
_cell.angle_beta   90.00
_cell.angle_gamma   90.00
#
_symmetry.space_group_name_H-M   'P 1'
#
loop_
_entity.id
_entity.type
_entity.pdbx_description
1 polymer ?
#
loop_
_entity_poly.entity_id
_entity_poly.type
_entity_poly.pdbx_seq_one_letter_code
_entity_poly.pdbx_strand_id
1 'polypeptide(L)'
;MGNPNFSSGPCSKRPQWSLDVLKDAAVGRSHRSNLGKEKLSKAIEETKAVLKIPADYLVGILPGSDTGAFEGAMWTLLGSKAVSVLVWESFGEGWAT
;
A
#
# COMPACT_ATOMS: atom_id res chain seq x y z
N MET A 1 4.79 -25.45 10.33
CA MET A 1 5.26 -24.08 10.60
C MET A 1 5.04 -23.25 9.35
N GLY A 2 4.36 -22.09 9.47
CA GLY A 2 4.26 -21.16 8.37
C GLY A 2 5.63 -20.57 8.02
N ASN A 3 5.85 -20.24 6.76
CA ASN A 3 7.06 -19.56 6.34
C ASN A 3 6.95 -18.08 6.77
N PRO A 4 7.78 -17.57 7.70
CA PRO A 4 7.69 -16.21 8.20
C PRO A 4 8.38 -15.16 7.29
N ASN A 5 8.70 -15.51 6.05
CA ASN A 5 9.35 -14.60 5.13
C ASN A 5 8.37 -13.54 4.62
N PHE A 6 8.54 -12.33 5.11
CA PHE A 6 7.78 -11.12 4.74
C PHE A 6 8.69 -10.14 3.98
N SER A 7 9.53 -10.64 3.09
CA SER A 7 10.40 -9.76 2.31
C SER A 7 9.62 -9.03 1.21
N SER A 8 10.00 -7.79 0.93
CA SER A 8 9.60 -7.07 -0.26
C SER A 8 10.25 -7.67 -1.51
N GLY A 9 9.66 -7.43 -2.67
CA GLY A 9 10.13 -7.96 -3.95
C GLY A 9 9.39 -9.23 -4.39
N PRO A 10 9.96 -10.03 -5.29
CA PRO A 10 9.29 -11.23 -5.78
C PRO A 10 8.96 -12.20 -4.65
N CYS A 11 7.68 -12.43 -4.42
CA CYS A 11 7.18 -13.33 -3.40
C CYS A 11 6.67 -14.62 -4.04
N SER A 12 6.72 -15.72 -3.27
CA SER A 12 6.07 -16.96 -3.67
C SER A 12 4.58 -16.74 -3.87
N LYS A 13 4.02 -17.33 -4.91
CA LYS A 13 2.58 -17.30 -5.11
C LYS A 13 1.87 -18.00 -3.95
N ARG A 14 0.68 -17.51 -3.59
CA ARG A 14 -0.16 -18.19 -2.61
C ARG A 14 -0.46 -19.62 -3.03
N PRO A 15 -0.70 -20.54 -2.11
CA PRO A 15 -1.14 -21.90 -2.44
C PRO A 15 -2.34 -21.85 -3.41
N GLN A 16 -2.37 -22.78 -4.38
CA GLN A 16 -3.42 -22.89 -5.40
C GLN A 16 -3.52 -21.70 -6.37
N TRP A 17 -2.51 -20.83 -6.42
CA TRP A 17 -2.48 -19.77 -7.43
C TRP A 17 -2.27 -20.37 -8.83
N SER A 18 -3.04 -19.91 -9.79
CA SER A 18 -2.88 -20.22 -11.22
C SER A 18 -3.16 -18.97 -12.05
N LEU A 19 -2.79 -19.00 -13.32
CA LEU A 19 -3.10 -17.92 -14.26
C LEU A 19 -4.62 -17.71 -14.44
N ASP A 20 -5.43 -18.67 -14.07
CA ASP A 20 -6.89 -18.55 -14.18
C ASP A 20 -7.46 -17.40 -13.33
N VAL A 21 -6.79 -17.02 -12.25
CA VAL A 21 -7.21 -15.87 -11.43
C VAL A 21 -7.13 -14.54 -12.19
N LEU A 22 -6.45 -14.50 -13.34
CA LEU A 22 -6.33 -13.32 -14.19
C LEU A 22 -7.36 -13.25 -15.30
N LYS A 23 -8.19 -14.29 -15.50
CA LYS A 23 -9.20 -14.34 -16.60
C LYS A 23 -10.18 -13.16 -16.50
N ASP A 24 -10.57 -12.79 -15.28
CA ASP A 24 -11.50 -11.69 -15.02
C ASP A 24 -10.81 -10.39 -14.62
N ALA A 25 -9.50 -10.28 -14.90
CA ALA A 25 -8.77 -9.06 -14.61
C ALA A 25 -9.30 -7.89 -15.45
N ALA A 26 -9.47 -6.72 -14.83
CA ALA A 26 -10.00 -5.53 -15.48
C ALA A 26 -8.93 -4.82 -16.34
N VAL A 27 -8.25 -5.58 -17.23
CA VAL A 27 -7.21 -5.04 -18.11
C VAL A 27 -7.83 -4.12 -19.17
N GLY A 28 -7.10 -3.06 -19.53
CA GLY A 28 -7.55 -2.08 -20.53
C GLY A 28 -8.71 -1.20 -20.07
N ARG A 29 -9.05 -1.20 -18.79
CA ARG A 29 -10.09 -0.34 -18.21
C ARG A 29 -9.48 0.84 -17.46
N SER A 30 -10.11 2.01 -17.61
CA SER A 30 -9.72 3.18 -16.82
C SER A 30 -10.06 2.97 -15.34
N HIS A 31 -9.17 3.41 -14.45
CA HIS A 31 -9.45 3.49 -13.00
C HIS A 31 -10.65 4.41 -12.68
N ARG A 32 -11.02 5.31 -13.61
CA ARG A 32 -12.19 6.19 -13.48
C ARG A 32 -13.50 5.55 -13.95
N SER A 33 -13.44 4.38 -14.59
CA SER A 33 -14.67 3.62 -14.94
C SER A 33 -15.38 3.16 -13.66
N ASN A 34 -16.67 2.84 -13.77
CA ASN A 34 -17.42 2.32 -12.62
C ASN A 34 -16.78 1.07 -12.05
N LEU A 35 -16.36 0.13 -12.92
CA LEU A 35 -15.65 -1.08 -12.52
C LEU A 35 -14.32 -0.76 -11.81
N GLY A 36 -13.54 0.22 -12.31
CA GLY A 36 -12.29 0.64 -11.69
C GLY A 36 -12.51 1.23 -10.30
N LYS A 37 -13.48 2.13 -10.18
CA LYS A 37 -13.86 2.75 -8.89
C LYS A 37 -14.35 1.72 -7.88
N GLU A 38 -15.18 0.77 -8.31
CA GLU A 38 -15.67 -0.31 -7.46
C GLU A 38 -14.52 -1.15 -6.90
N LYS A 39 -13.57 -1.57 -7.75
CA LYS A 39 -12.41 -2.35 -7.32
C LYS A 39 -11.50 -1.57 -6.37
N LEU A 40 -11.28 -0.28 -6.61
CA LEU A 40 -10.49 0.57 -5.71
C LEU A 40 -11.19 0.77 -4.36
N SER A 41 -12.50 1.03 -4.38
CA SER A 41 -13.30 1.13 -3.15
C SER A 41 -13.22 -0.16 -2.33
N LYS A 42 -13.39 -1.31 -3.00
CA LYS A 42 -13.28 -2.61 -2.36
C LYS A 42 -11.89 -2.82 -1.71
N ALA A 43 -10.82 -2.45 -2.41
CA ALA A 43 -9.46 -2.57 -1.86
C ALA A 43 -9.30 -1.72 -0.58
N ILE A 44 -9.85 -0.51 -0.56
CA ILE A 44 -9.84 0.36 0.63
C ILE A 44 -10.61 -0.27 1.78
N GLU A 45 -11.84 -0.73 1.51
CA GLU A 45 -12.69 -1.32 2.56
C GLU A 45 -12.11 -2.63 3.12
N GLU A 46 -11.57 -3.48 2.26
CA GLU A 46 -10.90 -4.71 2.71
C GLU A 46 -9.63 -4.40 3.54
N THR A 47 -8.87 -3.37 3.16
CA THR A 47 -7.71 -2.90 3.94
C THR A 47 -8.16 -2.45 5.34
N LYS A 48 -9.22 -1.65 5.43
CA LYS A 48 -9.79 -1.23 6.71
C LYS A 48 -10.20 -2.42 7.57
N ALA A 49 -10.88 -3.38 6.96
CA ALA A 49 -11.37 -4.57 7.68
C ALA A 49 -10.23 -5.45 8.21
N VAL A 50 -9.23 -5.75 7.36
CA VAL A 50 -8.08 -6.60 7.72
C VAL A 50 -7.23 -5.95 8.81
N LEU A 51 -6.95 -4.66 8.68
CA LEU A 51 -6.14 -3.91 9.64
C LEU A 51 -6.94 -3.40 10.85
N LYS A 52 -8.25 -3.65 10.89
CA LYS A 52 -9.16 -3.18 11.97
C LYS A 52 -9.05 -1.67 12.19
N ILE A 53 -8.98 -0.91 11.10
CA ILE A 53 -8.83 0.54 11.15
C ILE A 53 -10.13 1.16 11.71
N PRO A 54 -10.05 2.06 12.71
CA PRO A 54 -11.24 2.75 13.23
C PRO A 54 -12.00 3.50 12.13
N ALA A 55 -13.32 3.62 12.30
CA ALA A 55 -14.20 4.18 11.28
C ALA A 55 -13.92 5.66 10.94
N ASP A 56 -13.37 6.41 11.89
CA ASP A 56 -12.98 7.81 11.76
C ASP A 56 -11.63 8.03 11.05
N TYR A 57 -10.91 6.96 10.71
CA TYR A 57 -9.66 7.04 9.97
C TYR A 57 -9.90 6.99 8.46
N LEU A 58 -9.14 7.80 7.75
CA LEU A 58 -9.12 7.79 6.28
C LEU A 58 -8.03 6.84 5.77
N VAL A 59 -8.38 6.08 4.74
CA VAL A 59 -7.42 5.26 3.99
C VAL A 59 -7.41 5.74 2.55
N GLY A 60 -6.23 6.02 2.03
CA GLY A 60 -6.05 6.47 0.66
C GLY A 60 -5.01 5.64 -0.08
N ILE A 61 -5.14 5.54 -1.38
CA ILE A 61 -4.15 4.94 -2.27
C ILE A 61 -3.41 6.08 -2.96
N LEU A 62 -2.10 6.17 -2.73
CA LEU A 62 -1.24 7.16 -3.36
C LEU A 62 -0.35 6.48 -4.41
N PRO A 63 -0.12 7.12 -5.56
CA PRO A 63 0.86 6.63 -6.53
C PRO A 63 2.30 6.87 -6.03
N GLY A 64 3.24 6.11 -6.55
CA GLY A 64 4.67 6.33 -6.29
C GLY A 64 5.25 5.47 -5.18
N SER A 65 4.74 4.28 -4.98
CA SER A 65 5.12 3.31 -3.96
C SER A 65 4.83 3.77 -2.52
N ASP A 66 5.23 2.99 -1.53
CA ASP A 66 5.20 3.38 -0.11
C ASP A 66 6.05 4.62 0.19
N THR A 67 7.15 4.82 -0.54
CA THR A 67 7.95 6.05 -0.48
C THR A 67 7.12 7.29 -0.80
N GLY A 68 6.34 7.28 -1.88
CA GLY A 68 5.48 8.42 -2.23
C GLY A 68 4.41 8.70 -1.19
N ALA A 69 3.86 7.66 -0.57
CA ALA A 69 2.90 7.80 0.52
C ALA A 69 3.55 8.38 1.79
N PHE A 70 4.74 7.90 2.13
CA PHE A 70 5.51 8.39 3.27
C PHE A 70 5.91 9.86 3.10
N GLU A 71 6.45 10.23 1.94
CA GLU A 71 6.81 11.61 1.61
C GLU A 71 5.60 12.54 1.67
N GLY A 72 4.47 12.12 1.09
CA GLY A 72 3.21 12.87 1.17
C GLY A 72 2.74 13.08 2.61
N ALA A 73 2.89 12.09 3.47
CA ALA A 73 2.58 12.19 4.89
C ALA A 73 3.53 13.18 5.60
N MET A 74 4.83 13.13 5.33
CA MET A 74 5.81 14.07 5.88
C MET A 74 5.46 15.51 5.54
N TRP A 75 5.24 15.80 4.26
CA TRP A 75 4.88 17.15 3.81
C TRP A 75 3.57 17.68 4.38
N THR A 76 2.65 16.78 4.70
CA THR A 76 1.33 17.15 5.24
C THR A 76 1.32 17.30 6.75
N LEU A 77 2.04 16.44 7.47
CA LEU A 77 1.94 16.30 8.92
C LEU A 77 3.06 17.01 9.68
N LEU A 78 4.23 17.20 9.07
CA LEU A 78 5.34 17.87 9.72
C LEU A 78 5.16 19.39 9.66
N GLY A 79 5.32 20.04 10.83
CA GLY A 79 5.25 21.47 10.96
C GLY A 79 6.64 22.09 11.16
N SER A 80 6.67 23.27 11.79
CA SER A 80 7.90 24.05 12.03
C SER A 80 8.76 23.57 13.20
N LYS A 81 8.33 22.56 13.94
CA LYS A 81 9.10 22.00 15.05
C LYS A 81 10.22 21.10 14.55
N ALA A 82 11.31 21.04 15.33
CA ALA A 82 12.38 20.09 15.07
C ALA A 82 11.86 18.65 15.09
N VAL A 83 12.32 17.85 14.14
CA VAL A 83 11.92 16.45 13.97
C VAL A 83 13.12 15.56 14.14
N SER A 84 12.99 14.49 14.91
CA SER A 84 13.98 13.43 15.02
C SER A 84 13.55 12.27 14.14
N VAL A 85 14.45 11.82 13.27
CA VAL A 85 14.22 10.68 12.40
C VAL A 85 15.07 9.52 12.87
N LEU A 86 14.44 8.37 13.10
CA LEU A 86 15.14 7.14 13.47
C LEU A 86 15.31 6.28 12.23
N VAL A 87 16.52 6.01 11.85
CA VAL A 87 16.88 5.21 10.68
C VAL A 87 17.87 4.13 11.06
N TRP A 88 17.72 2.92 10.53
CA TRP A 88 18.57 1.77 10.85
C TRP A 88 18.75 0.79 9.68
N GLU A 89 18.32 1.18 8.48
CA GLU A 89 18.49 0.37 7.28
C GLU A 89 18.62 1.29 6.05
N SER A 90 19.12 0.73 4.95
CA SER A 90 19.54 1.50 3.77
C SER A 90 18.45 2.32 3.10
N PHE A 91 17.22 1.81 3.06
CA PHE A 91 16.10 2.55 2.47
C PHE A 91 15.69 3.73 3.34
N GLY A 92 15.53 3.51 4.65
CA GLY A 92 15.19 4.59 5.59
C GLY A 92 16.28 5.67 5.63
N GLU A 93 17.55 5.28 5.65
CA GLU A 93 18.68 6.24 5.64
C GLU A 93 18.68 7.08 4.35
N GLY A 94 18.53 6.42 3.20
CA GLY A 94 18.57 7.11 1.91
C GLY A 94 17.41 8.10 1.67
N TRP A 95 16.31 7.95 2.41
CA TRP A 95 15.18 8.88 2.30
C TRP A 95 15.11 9.93 3.40
N ALA A 96 15.87 9.76 4.50
CA ALA A 96 15.91 10.71 5.60
C ALA A 96 17.02 11.76 5.47
N THR A 97 17.99 11.55 4.58
CA THR A 97 19.11 12.45 4.29
C THR A 97 18.90 13.20 2.99
#